data_ce1cfa1356bb7bcedf00983437540340
#
_entry.id   ce1cfa1356bb7bcedf00983437540340
#
_cell.length_a   1.000
_cell.length_b   1.000
_cell.length_c   1.000
_cell.angle_alpha   90.00
_cell.angle_beta   90.00
_cell.angle_gamma   90.00
#
_symmetry.space_group_name_H-M   'P 1'
#
loop_
_entity.id
_entity.type
_entity.pdbx_description
1 polymer ?
#
loop_
_entity_poly.entity_id
_entity_poly.type
_entity_poly.pdbx_seq_one_letter_code
_entity_poly.pdbx_strand_id
1 'polypeptide(L)'
;MRQSLADSARFLRQVQLEGVPRDAELRFIYYGSSYAGARAAFMRTVYPDLVFGAISSSGVVHAIDAFPQYSDAIVQGTPPTCIAAIDTAIRALDALLTTDDGRLHALLYVANVSRKGSVRDVANAFASVLGLFQGQSWIVPKAMNPWHAFCAR
;
A
#
# COMPACT_ATOMS: atom_id res chain seq x y z
N MET A 1 1.47 16.63 -3.07
CA MET A 1 2.46 16.17 -4.07
C MET A 1 3.26 17.30 -4.72
N ARG A 2 2.66 18.36 -5.31
CA ARG A 2 3.42 19.46 -5.97
C ARG A 2 4.53 20.04 -5.10
N GLN A 3 4.23 20.40 -3.85
CA GLN A 3 5.21 20.95 -2.92
C GLN A 3 6.38 19.98 -2.69
N SER A 4 6.08 18.72 -2.45
CA SER A 4 7.07 17.68 -2.22
C SER A 4 8.03 17.45 -3.41
N LEU A 5 7.55 17.59 -4.65
CA LEU A 5 8.41 17.55 -5.84
C LEU A 5 9.28 18.82 -5.94
N ALA A 6 8.71 20.00 -5.63
CA ALA A 6 9.45 21.26 -5.63
C ALA A 6 10.58 21.26 -4.58
N ASP A 7 10.31 20.73 -3.40
CA ASP A 7 11.31 20.58 -2.33
C ASP A 7 12.46 19.65 -2.76
N SER A 8 12.13 18.53 -3.40
CA SER A 8 13.14 17.64 -3.95
C SER A 8 13.96 18.30 -5.06
N ALA A 9 13.32 19.05 -5.95
CA ALA A 9 14.01 19.78 -7.01
C ALA A 9 14.94 20.87 -6.44
N ARG A 10 14.49 21.57 -5.40
CA ARG A 10 15.32 22.55 -4.69
C ARG A 10 16.54 21.88 -4.06
N PHE A 11 16.35 20.76 -3.39
CA PHE A 11 17.45 19.98 -2.80
C PHE A 11 18.49 19.61 -3.87
N LEU A 12 18.05 19.02 -4.99
CA LEU A 12 18.95 18.60 -6.06
C LEU A 12 19.75 19.76 -6.67
N ARG A 13 19.17 20.97 -6.72
CA ARG A 13 19.88 22.17 -7.20
C ARG A 13 20.90 22.73 -6.22
N GLN A 14 20.75 22.43 -4.94
CA GLN A 14 21.56 23.03 -3.88
C GLN A 14 22.53 22.04 -3.22
N VAL A 15 22.32 20.72 -3.42
CA VAL A 15 23.15 19.69 -2.78
C VAL A 15 24.59 19.83 -3.23
N GLN A 16 25.48 19.82 -2.25
CA GLN A 16 26.92 19.75 -2.46
C GLN A 16 27.39 18.39 -1.99
N LEU A 17 28.00 17.64 -2.89
CA LEU A 17 28.55 16.33 -2.58
C LEU A 17 30.02 16.47 -2.17
N GLU A 18 30.38 15.83 -1.07
CA GLU A 18 31.77 15.80 -0.61
C GLU A 18 32.68 15.16 -1.68
N GLY A 19 33.82 15.80 -1.93
CA GLY A 19 34.78 15.33 -2.94
C GLY A 19 34.40 15.58 -4.40
N VAL A 20 33.24 16.19 -4.66
CA VAL A 20 32.78 16.56 -6.00
C VAL A 20 32.97 18.06 -6.23
N PRO A 21 33.67 18.49 -7.30
CA PRO A 21 33.79 19.90 -7.65
C PRO A 21 32.39 20.56 -7.82
N ARG A 22 32.26 21.83 -7.45
CA ARG A 22 30.99 22.57 -7.54
C ARG A 22 30.51 22.79 -8.97
N ASP A 23 31.42 22.82 -9.91
CA ASP A 23 31.20 23.00 -11.35
C ASP A 23 31.06 21.68 -12.10
N ALA A 24 31.12 20.53 -11.39
CA ALA A 24 30.91 19.24 -12.01
C ALA A 24 29.48 19.08 -12.54
N GLU A 25 29.36 18.60 -13.77
CA GLU A 25 28.08 18.23 -14.36
C GLU A 25 27.53 16.98 -13.68
N LEU A 26 26.52 17.14 -12.82
CA LEU A 26 25.89 16.02 -12.11
C LEU A 26 24.64 15.51 -12.87
N ARG A 27 24.56 14.19 -13.01
CA ARG A 27 23.39 13.52 -13.56
C ARG A 27 22.65 12.79 -12.47
N PHE A 28 21.51 13.33 -12.05
CA PHE A 28 20.71 12.74 -10.98
C PHE A 28 19.79 11.64 -11.53
N ILE A 29 19.86 10.46 -10.91
CA ILE A 29 18.89 9.39 -11.08
C ILE A 29 18.00 9.36 -9.84
N TYR A 30 16.70 9.53 -10.03
CA TYR A 30 15.73 9.52 -8.93
C TYR A 30 15.15 8.12 -8.79
N TYR A 31 15.41 7.47 -7.68
CA TYR A 31 14.93 6.12 -7.40
C TYR A 31 13.86 6.16 -6.31
N GLY A 32 12.78 5.40 -6.49
CA GLY A 32 11.76 5.25 -5.47
C GLY A 32 10.89 4.00 -5.67
N SER A 33 10.29 3.54 -4.57
CA SER A 33 9.35 2.42 -4.57
C SER A 33 8.00 2.85 -3.99
N SER A 34 6.91 2.20 -4.43
CA SER A 34 5.54 2.49 -3.98
C SER A 34 5.19 3.97 -4.23
N TYR A 35 4.75 4.73 -3.24
CA TYR A 35 4.50 6.17 -3.37
C TYR A 35 5.76 6.95 -3.80
N ALA A 36 6.94 6.59 -3.30
CA ALA A 36 8.19 7.20 -3.74
C ALA A 36 8.53 6.80 -5.19
N GLY A 37 8.06 5.64 -5.67
CA GLY A 37 8.12 5.25 -7.08
C GLY A 37 7.28 6.18 -7.96
N ALA A 38 6.06 6.50 -7.56
CA ALA A 38 5.26 7.51 -8.25
C ALA A 38 5.96 8.87 -8.28
N ARG A 39 6.56 9.29 -7.15
CA ARG A 39 7.35 10.53 -7.09
C ARG A 39 8.56 10.50 -8.04
N ALA A 40 9.23 9.36 -8.18
CA ALA A 40 10.35 9.21 -9.12
C ALA A 40 9.90 9.47 -10.56
N ALA A 41 8.79 8.87 -10.99
CA ALA A 41 8.20 9.11 -12.31
C ALA A 41 7.84 10.59 -12.51
N PHE A 42 7.17 11.20 -11.53
CA PHE A 42 6.77 12.60 -11.60
C PHE A 42 7.97 13.56 -11.57
N MET A 43 9.02 13.26 -10.80
CA MET A 43 10.24 14.08 -10.81
C MET A 43 10.88 14.12 -12.20
N ARG A 44 10.96 12.99 -12.90
CA ARG A 44 11.50 12.95 -14.27
C ARG A 44 10.61 13.69 -15.26
N THR A 45 9.29 13.62 -15.08
CA THR A 45 8.33 14.27 -15.98
C THR A 45 8.28 15.80 -15.78
N VAL A 46 8.30 16.24 -14.52
CA VAL A 46 8.13 17.67 -14.16
C VAL A 46 9.45 18.44 -14.22
N TYR A 47 10.58 17.78 -13.95
CA TYR A 47 11.91 18.39 -13.91
C TYR A 47 12.89 17.64 -14.81
N PRO A 48 12.62 17.53 -16.13
CA PRO A 48 13.43 16.74 -17.06
C PRO A 48 14.88 17.27 -17.19
N ASP A 49 15.08 18.57 -16.99
CA ASP A 49 16.41 19.19 -17.06
C ASP A 49 17.26 18.89 -15.82
N LEU A 50 16.64 18.55 -14.72
CA LEU A 50 17.29 18.28 -13.44
C LEU A 50 17.48 16.78 -13.18
N VAL A 51 16.50 15.98 -13.53
CA VAL A 51 16.50 14.54 -13.31
C VAL A 51 16.82 13.82 -14.61
N PHE A 52 18.05 13.30 -14.73
CA PHE A 52 18.52 12.59 -15.90
C PHE A 52 17.73 11.30 -16.16
N GLY A 53 17.42 10.55 -15.11
CA GLY A 53 16.67 9.31 -15.18
C GLY A 53 15.85 9.05 -13.92
N ALA A 54 14.85 8.17 -14.00
CA ALA A 54 14.09 7.75 -12.84
C ALA A 54 13.83 6.24 -12.87
N ILE A 55 13.90 5.62 -11.69
CA ILE A 55 13.51 4.24 -11.46
C ILE A 55 12.27 4.26 -10.58
N SER A 56 11.13 3.95 -11.17
CA SER A 56 9.82 3.91 -10.51
C SER A 56 9.44 2.47 -10.20
N SER A 57 9.92 1.94 -9.08
CA SER A 57 9.62 0.57 -8.65
C SER A 57 8.24 0.51 -8.01
N SER A 58 7.35 -0.33 -8.53
CA SER A 58 5.97 -0.45 -8.05
C SER A 58 5.28 0.90 -7.83
N GLY A 59 5.55 1.87 -8.72
CA GLY A 59 5.06 3.24 -8.59
C GLY A 59 3.56 3.34 -8.80
N VAL A 60 2.87 4.01 -7.88
CA VAL A 60 1.41 4.22 -7.93
C VAL A 60 1.13 5.43 -8.84
N VAL A 61 1.22 5.24 -10.15
CA VAL A 61 1.10 6.31 -11.14
C VAL A 61 -0.31 6.46 -11.73
N HIS A 62 -1.19 5.50 -11.49
CA HIS A 62 -2.57 5.51 -11.94
C HIS A 62 -3.49 5.91 -10.77
N ALA A 63 -4.14 7.07 -10.91
CA ALA A 63 -5.10 7.55 -9.91
C ALA A 63 -6.46 6.87 -10.12
N ILE A 64 -6.82 5.96 -9.23
CA ILE A 64 -8.09 5.22 -9.22
C ILE A 64 -8.67 5.29 -7.82
N ASP A 65 -9.95 5.64 -7.69
CA ASP A 65 -10.64 5.68 -6.39
C ASP A 65 -10.97 4.28 -5.88
N ALA A 66 -11.45 3.40 -6.75
CA ALA A 66 -11.72 2.01 -6.44
C ALA A 66 -10.83 1.11 -7.31
N PHE A 67 -10.00 0.30 -6.65
CA PHE A 67 -9.03 -0.57 -7.33
C PHE A 67 -9.19 -2.03 -6.88
N PRO A 68 -10.30 -2.71 -7.26
CA PRO A 68 -10.54 -4.10 -6.88
C PRO A 68 -9.46 -5.05 -7.41
N GLN A 69 -8.82 -4.74 -8.53
CA GLN A 69 -7.71 -5.51 -9.10
C GLN A 69 -6.52 -5.65 -8.13
N TYR A 70 -6.40 -4.77 -7.16
CA TYR A 70 -5.39 -4.91 -6.10
C TYR A 70 -5.57 -6.22 -5.31
N SER A 71 -6.82 -6.65 -5.15
CA SER A 71 -7.16 -7.90 -4.47
C SER A 71 -6.97 -9.15 -5.35
N ASP A 72 -6.88 -9.01 -6.67
CA ASP A 72 -6.72 -10.15 -7.59
C ASP A 72 -5.44 -10.95 -7.29
N ALA A 73 -4.36 -10.27 -6.92
CA ALA A 73 -3.11 -10.92 -6.52
C ALA A 73 -3.29 -11.77 -5.25
N ILE A 74 -4.15 -11.34 -4.31
CA ILE A 74 -4.49 -12.09 -3.11
C ILE A 74 -5.25 -13.36 -3.49
N VAL A 75 -6.27 -13.21 -4.34
CA VAL A 75 -7.10 -14.33 -4.82
C VAL A 75 -6.25 -15.35 -5.56
N GLN A 76 -5.38 -14.92 -6.48
CA GLN A 76 -4.53 -15.80 -7.26
C GLN A 76 -3.43 -16.49 -6.42
N GLY A 77 -2.90 -15.80 -5.43
CA GLY A 77 -1.82 -16.30 -4.56
C GLY A 77 -2.28 -17.09 -3.33
N THR A 78 -3.59 -17.25 -3.14
CA THR A 78 -4.18 -17.87 -1.93
C THR A 78 -4.87 -19.19 -2.28
N PRO A 79 -4.78 -20.23 -1.42
CA PRO A 79 -5.51 -21.48 -1.62
C PRO A 79 -7.02 -21.24 -1.78
N PRO A 80 -7.71 -21.89 -2.74
CA PRO A 80 -9.14 -21.66 -2.99
C PRO A 80 -10.03 -21.88 -1.76
N THR A 81 -9.69 -22.80 -0.90
CA THR A 81 -10.41 -23.06 0.36
C THR A 81 -10.33 -21.88 1.32
N CYS A 82 -9.17 -21.24 1.41
CA CYS A 82 -8.99 -20.05 2.22
C CYS A 82 -9.78 -18.85 1.65
N ILE A 83 -9.77 -18.65 0.33
CA ILE A 83 -10.58 -17.63 -0.33
C ILE A 83 -12.06 -17.85 -0.06
N ALA A 84 -12.56 -19.08 -0.16
CA ALA A 84 -13.96 -19.38 0.13
C ALA A 84 -14.34 -19.07 1.59
N ALA A 85 -13.45 -19.34 2.53
CA ALA A 85 -13.65 -18.99 3.93
C ALA A 85 -13.68 -17.47 4.15
N ILE A 86 -12.77 -16.74 3.51
CA ILE A 86 -12.75 -15.26 3.56
C ILE A 86 -14.03 -14.68 2.95
N ASP A 87 -14.47 -15.15 1.79
CA ASP A 87 -15.70 -14.69 1.14
C ASP A 87 -16.93 -14.94 2.03
N THR A 88 -16.98 -16.11 2.68
CA THR A 88 -18.03 -16.44 3.64
C THR A 88 -18.02 -15.47 4.83
N ALA A 89 -16.85 -15.15 5.36
CA ALA A 89 -16.72 -14.20 6.47
C ALA A 89 -17.13 -12.78 6.06
N ILE A 90 -16.77 -12.36 4.84
CA ILE A 90 -17.17 -11.04 4.29
C ILE A 90 -18.69 -10.97 4.18
N ARG A 91 -19.35 -11.97 3.61
CA ARG A 91 -20.82 -12.02 3.47
C ARG A 91 -21.51 -12.01 4.83
N ALA A 92 -20.99 -12.74 5.81
CA ALA A 92 -21.51 -12.73 7.16
C ALA A 92 -21.39 -11.35 7.81
N LEU A 93 -20.25 -10.69 7.62
CA LEU A 93 -20.02 -9.33 8.12
C LEU A 93 -20.96 -8.33 7.44
N ASP A 94 -21.11 -8.39 6.11
CA ASP A 94 -22.03 -7.54 5.37
C ASP A 94 -23.47 -7.70 5.88
N ALA A 95 -23.91 -8.93 6.14
CA ALA A 95 -25.24 -9.19 6.71
C ALA A 95 -25.41 -8.58 8.12
N LEU A 96 -24.39 -8.67 8.98
CA LEU A 96 -24.41 -8.03 10.31
C LEU A 96 -24.52 -6.50 10.19
N LEU A 97 -23.85 -5.90 9.23
CA LEU A 97 -23.84 -4.44 9.05
C LEU A 97 -25.16 -3.86 8.52
N THR A 98 -26.14 -4.69 8.18
CA THR A 98 -27.48 -4.23 7.73
C THR A 98 -28.37 -3.77 8.89
N THR A 99 -28.11 -4.19 10.12
CA THR A 99 -28.90 -3.85 11.32
C THR A 99 -28.09 -3.06 12.34
N ASP A 100 -28.75 -2.28 13.19
CA ASP A 100 -28.08 -1.48 14.21
C ASP A 100 -27.42 -2.37 15.28
N ASP A 101 -28.09 -3.43 15.70
CA ASP A 101 -27.53 -4.41 16.65
C ASP A 101 -26.34 -5.15 16.03
N GLY A 102 -26.44 -5.53 14.76
CA GLY A 102 -25.34 -6.16 14.02
C GLY A 102 -24.14 -5.24 13.86
N ARG A 103 -24.36 -3.94 13.56
CA ARG A 103 -23.30 -2.93 13.51
C ARG A 103 -22.60 -2.79 14.85
N LEU A 104 -23.39 -2.72 15.94
CA LEU A 104 -22.80 -2.64 17.28
C LEU A 104 -21.99 -3.90 17.60
N HIS A 105 -22.51 -5.07 17.28
CA HIS A 105 -21.78 -6.33 17.44
C HIS A 105 -20.46 -6.33 16.65
N ALA A 106 -20.50 -5.95 15.38
CA ALA A 106 -19.31 -5.89 14.53
C ALA A 106 -18.26 -4.90 15.06
N LEU A 107 -18.69 -3.73 15.56
CA LEU A 107 -17.79 -2.76 16.17
C LEU A 107 -17.09 -3.31 17.41
N LEU A 108 -17.81 -3.95 18.31
CA LEU A 108 -17.28 -4.40 19.60
C LEU A 108 -16.47 -5.69 19.49
N TYR A 109 -16.95 -6.66 18.73
CA TYR A 109 -16.43 -8.04 18.77
C TYR A 109 -15.61 -8.41 17.55
N VAL A 110 -15.85 -7.78 16.39
CA VAL A 110 -15.07 -8.04 15.19
C VAL A 110 -13.91 -7.04 15.05
N ALA A 111 -14.23 -5.75 15.13
CA ALA A 111 -13.24 -4.70 14.94
C ALA A 111 -12.53 -4.27 16.24
N ASN A 112 -13.06 -4.67 17.41
CA ASN A 112 -12.56 -4.27 18.73
C ASN A 112 -12.42 -2.74 18.88
N VAL A 113 -13.39 -2.00 18.34
CA VAL A 113 -13.45 -0.54 18.43
C VAL A 113 -14.58 -0.11 19.37
N SER A 114 -14.63 1.17 19.71
CA SER A 114 -15.65 1.68 20.60
C SER A 114 -17.05 1.70 19.95
N ARG A 115 -18.10 1.78 20.78
CA ARG A 115 -19.49 1.98 20.32
C ARG A 115 -19.69 3.22 19.43
N LYS A 116 -18.74 4.17 19.48
CA LYS A 116 -18.75 5.39 18.64
C LYS A 116 -18.05 5.19 17.30
N GLY A 117 -17.56 4.00 17.01
CA GLY A 117 -16.94 3.66 15.74
C GLY A 117 -17.94 3.68 14.58
N SER A 118 -17.43 3.65 13.39
CA SER A 118 -18.17 3.65 12.13
C SER A 118 -18.07 2.30 11.42
N VAL A 119 -18.92 2.05 10.43
CA VAL A 119 -18.79 0.89 9.53
C VAL A 119 -17.42 0.86 8.85
N ARG A 120 -16.82 2.03 8.57
CA ARG A 120 -15.48 2.13 8.03
C ARG A 120 -14.42 1.54 8.98
N ASP A 121 -14.60 1.70 10.29
CA ASP A 121 -13.65 1.14 11.27
C ASP A 121 -13.72 -0.38 11.27
N VAL A 122 -14.91 -0.96 11.11
CA VAL A 122 -15.09 -2.41 10.93
C VAL A 122 -14.42 -2.88 9.64
N ALA A 123 -14.66 -2.20 8.53
CA ALA A 123 -14.05 -2.53 7.25
C ALA A 123 -12.51 -2.45 7.30
N ASN A 124 -11.96 -1.41 7.94
CA ASN A 124 -10.52 -1.25 8.11
C ASN A 124 -9.91 -2.36 8.99
N ALA A 125 -10.58 -2.72 10.08
CA ALA A 125 -10.13 -3.80 10.95
C ALA A 125 -10.10 -5.13 10.18
N PHE A 126 -11.13 -5.43 9.41
CA PHE A 126 -11.19 -6.63 8.59
C PHE A 126 -10.14 -6.59 7.46
N ALA A 127 -10.01 -5.47 6.76
CA ALA A 127 -9.02 -5.30 5.70
C ALA A 127 -7.58 -5.42 6.21
N SER A 128 -7.32 -5.13 7.49
CA SER A 128 -5.99 -5.29 8.08
C SER A 128 -5.53 -6.76 8.09
N VAL A 129 -6.46 -7.71 8.16
CA VAL A 129 -6.16 -9.14 8.05
C VAL A 129 -5.67 -9.48 6.64
N LEU A 130 -6.28 -8.90 5.62
CA LEU A 130 -5.84 -9.06 4.23
C LEU A 130 -4.46 -8.44 3.99
N GLY A 131 -4.07 -7.45 4.80
CA GLY A 131 -2.73 -6.87 4.81
C GLY A 131 -1.62 -7.87 5.16
N LEU A 132 -1.95 -9.00 5.79
CA LEU A 132 -0.99 -10.07 6.04
C LEU A 132 -0.46 -10.68 4.75
N PHE A 133 -1.27 -10.71 3.68
CA PHE A 133 -0.81 -11.15 2.36
C PHE A 133 0.26 -10.22 1.82
N GLN A 134 0.06 -8.92 1.93
CA GLN A 134 0.99 -7.91 1.45
C GLN A 134 2.28 -7.86 2.27
N GLY A 135 2.18 -8.12 3.58
CA GLY A 135 3.32 -8.20 4.49
C GLY A 135 4.13 -9.49 4.34
N GLN A 136 3.65 -10.47 3.55
CA GLN A 136 4.44 -11.65 3.26
C GLN A 136 5.71 -11.26 2.52
N SER A 137 6.84 -11.69 3.02
CA SER A 137 8.11 -11.50 2.34
C SER A 137 8.46 -12.77 1.57
N TRP A 138 8.85 -12.59 0.31
CA TRP A 138 9.48 -13.63 -0.51
C TRP A 138 10.80 -14.14 0.10
N ILE A 139 11.34 -13.39 1.07
CA ILE A 139 12.51 -13.74 1.86
C ILE A 139 12.15 -14.59 3.09
N VAL A 140 10.85 -14.62 3.48
CA VAL A 140 10.40 -15.39 4.64
C VAL A 140 10.04 -16.81 4.20
N PRO A 141 10.59 -17.85 4.82
CA PRO A 141 10.20 -19.23 4.54
C PRO A 141 8.68 -19.43 4.65
N LYS A 142 8.11 -20.26 3.76
CA LYS A 142 6.67 -20.50 3.68
C LYS A 142 6.04 -20.83 5.05
N ALA A 143 6.75 -21.63 5.87
CA ALA A 143 6.31 -22.02 7.22
C ALA A 143 6.19 -20.82 8.19
N MET A 144 6.91 -19.73 7.94
CA MET A 144 6.91 -18.51 8.77
C MET A 144 6.04 -17.39 8.17
N ASN A 145 5.42 -17.63 7.02
CA ASN A 145 4.61 -16.63 6.35
C ASN A 145 3.27 -16.47 7.08
N PRO A 146 2.93 -15.26 7.59
CA PRO A 146 1.71 -15.02 8.35
C PRO A 146 0.42 -15.37 7.58
N TRP A 147 0.42 -15.17 6.26
CA TRP A 147 -0.72 -15.48 5.41
C TRP A 147 -0.96 -16.98 5.29
N HIS A 148 0.10 -17.77 5.12
CA HIS A 148 -0.03 -19.23 5.15
C HIS A 148 -0.50 -19.74 6.50
N ALA A 149 0.00 -19.18 7.60
CA ALA A 149 -0.46 -19.52 8.94
C ALA A 149 -1.93 -19.17 9.17
N PHE A 150 -2.39 -18.07 8.60
CA PHE A 150 -3.80 -17.66 8.62
C PHE A 150 -4.68 -18.65 7.85
N CYS A 151 -4.28 -19.03 6.63
CA CYS A 151 -5.03 -19.94 5.78
C CYS A 151 -4.98 -21.42 6.22
N ALA A 152 -4.08 -21.78 7.13
CA ALA A 152 -3.96 -23.14 7.65
C ALA A 152 -4.88 -23.43 8.86
N ARG A 153 -5.58 -22.43 9.37
CA ARG A 153 -6.53 -22.53 10.50
C ARG A 153 -7.94 -22.85 10.03
#